data_376aeaa9183cf3654a4147391d668be2
#
_entry.id   376aeaa9183cf3654a4147391d668be2
#
_cell.length_a   1.000
_cell.length_b   1.000
_cell.length_c   1.000
_cell.angle_alpha   90.00
_cell.angle_beta   90.00
_cell.angle_gamma   90.00
#
_symmetry.space_group_name_H-M   'P 1'
#
loop_
_entity.id
_entity.type
_entity.pdbx_description
1 polymer ?
#
loop_
_entity_poly.entity_id
_entity_poly.type
_entity_poly.pdbx_seq_one_letter_code
_entity_poly.pdbx_strand_id
1 'polypeptide(L)'
;MPAPRPARSAGAPLERKGGAAVNTRSPAVRPTGTTQVLDHPLAASLLTSLRDASTPPPLFRLLAKRLALLLCMEATRSVPTAQTEVRTPLTVTRGVHLAKPLVAVPVLRAGLGMLEAVTELFPEVTVGYVGLERDHATFEPSLYYSKLPPLEDRAVLLLDPMPATGASASAACRSLEQAGADDITLLSVVSAPEGIAKLHEQHPSVRVVTASVDEGLDSHAYIVPGLGGFGDRLFGTL
;
A
#
# COMPACT_ATOMS: atom_id res chain seq x y z
N MET A 1 6.08 -52.63 36.72
CA MET A 1 5.97 -51.18 37.03
C MET A 1 7.04 -50.46 36.23
N PRO A 2 6.70 -49.63 35.24
CA PRO A 2 7.69 -48.81 34.56
C PRO A 2 7.89 -47.48 35.31
N ALA A 3 9.13 -46.99 35.34
CA ALA A 3 9.60 -45.80 36.05
C ALA A 3 9.02 -44.52 35.45
N PRO A 4 8.83 -43.43 36.25
CA PRO A 4 8.26 -42.16 35.79
C PRO A 4 9.25 -41.37 34.91
N ARG A 5 8.74 -40.77 33.84
CA ARG A 5 9.48 -39.84 32.97
C ARG A 5 9.72 -38.52 33.71
N PRO A 6 10.89 -37.87 33.50
CA PRO A 6 11.14 -36.56 34.10
C PRO A 6 10.31 -35.49 33.44
N ALA A 7 9.84 -34.52 34.24
CA ALA A 7 9.06 -33.36 33.85
C ALA A 7 9.91 -32.42 32.96
N ARG A 8 9.32 -31.96 31.85
CA ARG A 8 9.89 -30.88 31.02
C ARG A 8 9.82 -29.57 31.80
N SER A 9 10.97 -28.96 32.07
CA SER A 9 11.08 -27.61 32.61
C SER A 9 10.53 -26.58 31.61
N ALA A 10 9.58 -25.77 32.03
CA ALA A 10 9.09 -24.63 31.31
C ALA A 10 10.26 -23.61 31.13
N GLY A 11 10.63 -23.33 29.88
CA GLY A 11 11.61 -22.31 29.56
C GLY A 11 11.08 -20.92 29.92
N ALA A 12 11.90 -20.17 30.63
CA ALA A 12 11.65 -18.77 30.96
C ALA A 12 11.57 -17.90 29.70
N PRO A 13 10.78 -16.80 29.72
CA PRO A 13 10.70 -15.89 28.59
C PRO A 13 12.03 -15.19 28.35
N LEU A 14 12.49 -15.22 27.09
CA LEU A 14 13.69 -14.54 26.64
C LEU A 14 13.51 -13.02 26.70
N GLU A 15 14.20 -12.36 27.64
CA GLU A 15 14.34 -10.89 27.65
C GLU A 15 15.00 -10.43 26.36
N ARG A 16 14.32 -9.54 25.64
CA ARG A 16 14.84 -8.84 24.47
C ARG A 16 15.90 -7.83 24.94
N LYS A 17 17.16 -8.22 24.96
CA LYS A 17 18.26 -7.24 25.10
C LYS A 17 18.42 -6.51 23.77
N GLY A 18 17.99 -5.25 23.74
CA GLY A 18 18.18 -4.35 22.61
C GLY A 18 19.65 -4.06 22.39
N GLY A 19 20.15 -4.44 21.23
CA GLY A 19 21.46 -4.07 20.69
C GLY A 19 21.24 -3.44 19.32
N ALA A 20 20.92 -2.13 19.29
CA ALA A 20 20.77 -1.37 18.07
C ALA A 20 22.13 -1.08 17.46
N ALA A 21 22.50 -1.81 16.42
CA ALA A 21 23.40 -1.29 15.39
C ALA A 21 22.55 -0.95 14.19
N VAL A 22 22.04 0.29 14.17
CA VAL A 22 21.39 0.88 13.00
C VAL A 22 22.46 0.97 11.92
N ASN A 23 22.34 0.19 10.86
CA ASN A 23 23.09 0.41 9.64
C ASN A 23 22.49 1.67 9.00
N THR A 24 23.03 2.83 9.39
CA THR A 24 22.70 4.13 8.80
C THR A 24 23.26 4.16 7.38
N ARG A 25 22.53 3.59 6.41
CA ARG A 25 22.46 4.31 5.15
C ARG A 25 21.87 5.65 5.55
N SER A 26 22.66 6.73 5.41
CA SER A 26 22.18 8.11 5.54
C SER A 26 20.80 8.20 4.94
N PRO A 27 19.83 8.89 5.57
CA PRO A 27 18.56 9.14 4.93
C PRO A 27 18.89 9.82 3.60
N ALA A 28 18.81 9.05 2.51
CA ALA A 28 18.90 9.62 1.19
C ALA A 28 17.81 10.68 1.18
N VAL A 29 18.17 11.93 0.89
CA VAL A 29 17.22 13.02 0.66
C VAL A 29 16.23 12.45 -0.33
N ARG A 30 15.01 12.17 0.14
CA ARG A 30 13.97 11.56 -0.71
C ARG A 30 13.66 12.57 -1.79
N PRO A 31 13.77 12.22 -3.08
CA PRO A 31 13.39 13.14 -4.13
C PRO A 31 11.92 13.48 -3.93
N THR A 32 11.60 14.77 -3.92
CA THR A 32 10.25 15.28 -3.84
C THR A 32 9.44 14.78 -5.04
N GLY A 33 8.25 14.21 -4.80
CA GLY A 33 7.29 13.86 -5.83
C GLY A 33 7.76 12.80 -6.81
N THR A 34 8.17 11.60 -6.34
CA THR A 34 8.59 10.52 -7.22
C THR A 34 7.42 9.63 -7.64
N THR A 35 7.27 9.45 -8.94
CA THR A 35 6.39 8.43 -9.52
C THR A 35 7.24 7.30 -10.07
N GLN A 36 6.94 6.09 -9.63
CA GLN A 36 7.56 4.87 -10.10
C GLN A 36 6.52 4.00 -10.79
N VAL A 37 6.73 3.75 -12.09
CA VAL A 37 5.93 2.80 -12.86
C VAL A 37 6.57 1.42 -12.71
N LEU A 38 5.75 0.42 -12.41
CA LEU A 38 6.19 -0.96 -12.23
C LEU A 38 6.51 -1.58 -13.61
N ASP A 39 7.78 -1.64 -13.94
CA ASP A 39 8.28 -2.28 -15.17
C ASP A 39 8.49 -3.78 -14.92
N HIS A 40 7.44 -4.57 -15.15
CA HIS A 40 7.48 -6.01 -14.99
C HIS A 40 6.51 -6.71 -15.95
N PRO A 41 6.95 -7.73 -16.75
CA PRO A 41 6.10 -8.40 -17.75
C PRO A 41 4.82 -9.00 -17.14
N LEU A 42 4.89 -9.57 -15.94
CA LEU A 42 3.71 -10.10 -15.26
C LEU A 42 2.72 -8.99 -14.90
N ALA A 43 3.20 -7.82 -14.44
CA ALA A 43 2.33 -6.68 -14.15
C ALA A 43 1.60 -6.20 -15.41
N ALA A 44 2.31 -6.09 -16.52
CA ALA A 44 1.74 -5.73 -17.82
C ALA A 44 0.68 -6.74 -18.28
N SER A 45 0.93 -8.04 -18.14
CA SER A 45 -0.03 -9.09 -18.46
C SER A 45 -1.29 -9.04 -17.60
N LEU A 46 -1.13 -8.86 -16.28
CA LEU A 46 -2.26 -8.73 -15.34
C LEU A 46 -3.08 -7.48 -15.66
N LEU A 47 -2.42 -6.36 -15.95
CA LEU A 47 -3.08 -5.12 -16.32
C LEU A 47 -3.86 -5.24 -17.62
N THR A 48 -3.30 -5.92 -18.63
CA THR A 48 -4.00 -6.22 -19.89
C THR A 48 -5.33 -6.92 -19.63
N SER A 49 -5.33 -7.95 -18.78
CA SER A 49 -6.54 -8.68 -18.42
C SER A 49 -7.52 -7.85 -17.58
N LEU A 50 -7.02 -6.95 -16.72
CA LEU A 50 -7.88 -6.00 -15.97
C LEU A 50 -8.55 -4.98 -16.89
N ARG A 51 -7.87 -4.55 -17.96
CA ARG A 51 -8.43 -3.60 -18.94
C ARG A 51 -9.54 -4.21 -19.79
N ASP A 52 -9.52 -5.53 -20.02
CA ASP A 52 -10.53 -6.21 -20.82
C ASP A 52 -11.92 -6.05 -20.18
N ALA A 53 -12.83 -5.40 -20.91
CA ALA A 53 -14.19 -5.15 -20.47
C ALA A 53 -14.99 -6.43 -20.20
N SER A 54 -14.61 -7.56 -20.83
CA SER A 54 -15.25 -8.86 -20.64
C SER A 54 -14.82 -9.59 -19.37
N THR A 55 -13.79 -9.11 -18.67
CA THR A 55 -13.31 -9.72 -17.42
C THR A 55 -14.37 -9.65 -16.32
N PRO A 56 -14.92 -10.81 -15.90
CA PRO A 56 -16.00 -10.83 -14.91
C PRO A 56 -15.48 -10.47 -13.51
N PRO A 57 -16.34 -9.96 -12.60
CA PRO A 57 -15.95 -9.48 -11.28
C PRO A 57 -15.12 -10.45 -10.43
N PRO A 58 -15.38 -11.78 -10.40
CA PRO A 58 -14.54 -12.70 -9.64
C PRO A 58 -13.08 -12.78 -10.15
N LEU A 59 -12.92 -12.79 -11.48
CA LEU A 59 -11.60 -12.78 -12.09
C LEU A 59 -10.92 -11.42 -11.92
N PHE A 60 -11.68 -10.32 -12.06
CA PHE A 60 -11.18 -8.97 -11.83
C PHE A 60 -10.58 -8.81 -10.42
N ARG A 61 -11.29 -9.28 -9.39
CA ARG A 61 -10.80 -9.29 -7.99
C ARG A 61 -9.47 -10.05 -7.85
N LEU A 62 -9.39 -11.24 -8.45
CA LEU A 62 -8.18 -12.06 -8.39
C LEU A 62 -7.00 -11.38 -9.07
N LEU A 63 -7.22 -10.81 -10.25
CA LEU A 63 -6.18 -10.09 -11.01
C LEU A 63 -5.73 -8.82 -10.30
N ALA A 64 -6.67 -8.05 -9.76
CA ALA A 64 -6.41 -6.84 -8.97
C ALA A 64 -5.54 -7.16 -7.74
N LYS A 65 -5.88 -8.22 -7.00
CA LYS A 65 -5.09 -8.70 -5.86
C LYS A 65 -3.66 -9.08 -6.30
N ARG A 66 -3.51 -9.85 -7.38
CA ARG A 66 -2.19 -10.27 -7.89
C ARG A 66 -1.33 -9.08 -8.32
N LEU A 67 -1.93 -8.09 -8.98
CA LEU A 67 -1.21 -6.87 -9.35
C LEU A 67 -0.83 -6.04 -8.12
N ALA A 68 -1.73 -5.95 -7.14
CA ALA A 68 -1.46 -5.28 -5.87
C ALA A 68 -0.31 -5.93 -5.08
N LEU A 69 -0.13 -7.26 -5.13
CA LEU A 69 1.04 -7.94 -4.54
C LEU A 69 2.36 -7.43 -5.15
N LEU A 70 2.42 -7.29 -6.49
CA LEU A 70 3.60 -6.77 -7.17
C LEU A 70 3.87 -5.29 -6.83
N LEU A 71 2.81 -4.48 -6.78
CA LEU A 71 2.90 -3.07 -6.37
C LEU A 71 3.39 -2.93 -4.91
N CYS A 72 2.90 -3.78 -4.00
CA CYS A 72 3.37 -3.80 -2.60
C CYS A 72 4.85 -4.14 -2.48
N MET A 73 5.33 -5.14 -3.22
CA MET A 73 6.75 -5.49 -3.27
C MET A 73 7.60 -4.29 -3.69
N GLU A 74 7.18 -3.58 -4.74
CA GLU A 74 7.92 -2.42 -5.23
C GLU A 74 7.84 -1.24 -4.27
N ALA A 75 6.67 -0.94 -3.71
CA ALA A 75 6.46 0.14 -2.76
C ALA A 75 7.30 -0.03 -1.48
N THR A 76 7.51 -1.26 -1.03
CA THR A 76 8.28 -1.56 0.18
C THR A 76 9.77 -1.71 -0.06
N ARG A 77 10.26 -1.65 -1.29
CA ARG A 77 11.70 -1.78 -1.65
C ARG A 77 12.60 -0.79 -0.89
N SER A 78 12.11 0.40 -0.61
CA SER A 78 12.84 1.46 0.08
C SER A 78 12.58 1.54 1.58
N VAL A 79 11.74 0.68 2.14
CA VAL A 79 11.50 0.63 3.58
C VAL A 79 12.80 0.16 4.27
N PRO A 80 13.32 0.90 5.28
CA PRO A 80 14.54 0.54 5.95
C PRO A 80 14.41 -0.79 6.68
N THR A 81 15.52 -1.52 6.78
CA THR A 81 15.61 -2.78 7.52
C THR A 81 16.51 -2.66 8.74
N ALA A 82 16.20 -3.38 9.80
CA ALA A 82 17.05 -3.53 10.98
C ALA A 82 17.56 -4.97 11.09
N GLN A 83 18.80 -5.10 11.61
CA GLN A 83 19.40 -6.41 11.84
C GLN A 83 18.87 -7.05 13.12
N THR A 84 18.77 -8.37 13.12
CA THR A 84 18.40 -9.19 14.28
C THR A 84 19.20 -10.48 14.30
N GLU A 85 19.40 -11.06 15.47
CA GLU A 85 19.90 -12.44 15.57
C GLU A 85 18.75 -13.43 15.41
N VAL A 86 18.99 -14.45 14.60
CA VAL A 86 18.05 -15.55 14.35
C VAL A 86 18.72 -16.87 14.66
N ARG A 87 18.08 -17.68 15.52
CA ARG A 87 18.50 -19.07 15.78
C ARG A 87 17.87 -19.99 14.75
N THR A 88 18.70 -20.50 13.85
CA THR A 88 18.29 -21.56 12.92
C THR A 88 18.35 -22.94 13.63
N PRO A 89 17.87 -24.02 13.03
CA PRO A 89 18.06 -25.35 13.58
C PRO A 89 19.53 -25.78 13.77
N LEU A 90 20.45 -25.16 13.04
CA LEU A 90 21.86 -25.53 13.02
C LEU A 90 22.77 -24.58 13.80
N THR A 91 22.52 -23.27 13.73
CA THR A 91 23.39 -22.24 14.32
C THR A 91 22.64 -20.92 14.52
N VAL A 92 23.33 -19.94 15.13
CA VAL A 92 22.86 -18.55 15.18
C VAL A 92 23.41 -17.80 13.97
N THR A 93 22.56 -17.00 13.33
CA THR A 93 22.93 -16.17 12.17
C THR A 93 22.28 -14.79 12.28
N ARG A 94 22.69 -13.88 11.39
CA ARG A 94 22.06 -12.56 11.25
C ARG A 94 20.93 -12.61 10.25
N GLY A 95 19.79 -12.02 10.63
CA GLY A 95 18.63 -11.78 9.79
C GLY A 95 18.29 -10.29 9.72
N VAL A 96 17.24 -9.95 8.99
CA VAL A 96 16.70 -8.59 8.88
C VAL A 96 15.19 -8.61 9.05
N HIS A 97 14.64 -7.50 9.58
CA HIS A 97 13.22 -7.20 9.59
C HIS A 97 12.99 -5.75 9.16
N LEU A 98 11.76 -5.38 8.81
CA LEU A 98 11.45 -3.99 8.51
C LEU A 98 11.66 -3.13 9.76
N ALA A 99 12.39 -2.01 9.61
CA ALA A 99 12.73 -1.14 10.73
C ALA A 99 11.55 -0.25 11.16
N LYS A 100 10.62 0.03 10.23
CA LYS A 100 9.39 0.79 10.48
C LYS A 100 8.16 -0.12 10.38
N PRO A 101 7.19 -0.02 11.31
CA PRO A 101 5.91 -0.69 11.15
C PRO A 101 5.19 -0.18 9.91
N LEU A 102 4.46 -1.08 9.23
CA LEU A 102 3.63 -0.73 8.07
C LEU A 102 2.20 -0.42 8.52
N VAL A 103 1.60 0.55 7.85
CA VAL A 103 0.17 0.84 7.94
C VAL A 103 -0.42 0.85 6.54
N ALA A 104 -1.49 0.09 6.32
CA ALA A 104 -2.25 0.11 5.08
C ALA A 104 -3.52 0.94 5.25
N VAL A 105 -3.77 1.85 4.32
CA VAL A 105 -4.95 2.70 4.36
C VAL A 105 -5.65 2.68 2.99
N PRO A 106 -6.67 1.84 2.79
CA PRO A 106 -7.49 1.89 1.59
C PRO A 106 -8.39 3.12 1.58
N VAL A 107 -8.44 3.78 0.43
CA VAL A 107 -9.50 4.75 0.11
C VAL A 107 -10.77 3.97 -0.23
N LEU A 108 -11.78 4.10 0.60
CA LEU A 108 -13.04 3.37 0.42
C LEU A 108 -13.82 3.95 -0.78
N ARG A 109 -14.45 3.10 -1.57
CA ARG A 109 -14.55 1.63 -1.51
C ARG A 109 -13.45 0.93 -2.32
N ALA A 110 -12.99 1.52 -3.44
CA ALA A 110 -12.16 0.87 -4.46
C ALA A 110 -10.82 0.33 -3.89
N GLY A 111 -10.19 1.03 -2.94
CA GLY A 111 -8.94 0.61 -2.30
C GLY A 111 -9.03 -0.73 -1.57
N LEU A 112 -10.23 -1.20 -1.19
CA LEU A 112 -10.41 -2.51 -0.57
C LEU A 112 -9.93 -3.66 -1.46
N GLY A 113 -10.00 -3.50 -2.79
CA GLY A 113 -9.51 -4.51 -3.73
C GLY A 113 -7.99 -4.75 -3.69
N MET A 114 -7.25 -3.82 -3.10
CA MET A 114 -5.80 -3.93 -2.92
C MET A 114 -5.41 -4.36 -1.50
N LEU A 115 -6.30 -4.17 -0.52
CA LEU A 115 -5.99 -4.39 0.90
C LEU A 115 -5.65 -5.85 1.20
N GLU A 116 -6.35 -6.80 0.59
CA GLU A 116 -6.09 -8.23 0.81
C GLU A 116 -4.66 -8.63 0.44
N ALA A 117 -4.10 -8.05 -0.62
CA ALA A 117 -2.71 -8.27 -1.02
C ALA A 117 -1.72 -7.79 0.05
N VAL A 118 -1.99 -6.62 0.65
CA VAL A 118 -1.12 -6.07 1.70
C VAL A 118 -1.16 -6.94 2.96
N THR A 119 -2.35 -7.34 3.41
CA THR A 119 -2.52 -8.17 4.62
C THR A 119 -1.97 -9.59 4.45
N GLU A 120 -1.95 -10.12 3.22
CA GLU A 120 -1.33 -11.41 2.91
C GLU A 120 0.20 -11.33 2.98
N LEU A 121 0.81 -10.27 2.43
CA LEU A 121 2.27 -10.08 2.46
C LEU A 121 2.77 -9.67 3.86
N PHE A 122 1.98 -8.91 4.59
CA PHE A 122 2.35 -8.35 5.88
C PHE A 122 1.27 -8.66 6.92
N PRO A 123 1.24 -9.88 7.50
CA PRO A 123 0.19 -10.29 8.44
C PRO A 123 0.07 -9.41 9.68
N GLU A 124 1.16 -8.71 10.06
CA GLU A 124 1.21 -7.81 11.22
C GLU A 124 0.89 -6.35 10.85
N VAL A 125 0.50 -6.06 9.60
CA VAL A 125 0.19 -4.70 9.15
C VAL A 125 -0.99 -4.13 9.93
N THR A 126 -0.85 -2.89 10.40
CA THR A 126 -1.98 -2.16 10.96
C THR A 126 -2.82 -1.58 9.83
N VAL A 127 -4.14 -1.64 9.94
CA VAL A 127 -5.05 -1.13 8.90
C VAL A 127 -5.82 0.07 9.44
N GLY A 128 -5.72 1.20 8.73
CA GLY A 128 -6.61 2.34 8.88
C GLY A 128 -7.56 2.44 7.71
N TYR A 129 -8.56 3.31 7.78
CA TYR A 129 -9.55 3.50 6.71
C TYR A 129 -9.83 4.98 6.51
N VAL A 130 -9.94 5.37 5.23
CA VAL A 130 -10.39 6.70 4.81
C VAL A 130 -11.53 6.52 3.81
N GLY A 131 -12.72 6.99 4.16
CA GLY A 131 -13.90 6.98 3.31
C GLY A 131 -14.13 8.35 2.71
N LEU A 132 -14.10 8.44 1.38
CA LEU A 132 -14.31 9.65 0.62
C LEU A 132 -15.46 9.44 -0.36
N GLU A 133 -16.34 10.42 -0.44
CA GLU A 133 -17.38 10.50 -1.47
C GLU A 133 -17.26 11.84 -2.21
N ARG A 134 -17.76 11.88 -3.42
CA ARG A 134 -17.83 13.13 -4.18
C ARG A 134 -19.06 13.91 -3.73
N ASP A 135 -18.85 15.11 -3.23
CA ASP A 135 -19.96 16.03 -2.96
C ASP A 135 -20.71 16.35 -4.26
N HIS A 136 -22.03 16.21 -4.24
CA HIS A 136 -22.87 16.36 -5.43
C HIS A 136 -22.99 17.81 -5.91
N ALA A 137 -22.73 18.80 -5.05
CA ALA A 137 -22.85 20.21 -5.37
C ALA A 137 -21.50 20.82 -5.79
N THR A 138 -20.41 20.46 -5.11
CA THR A 138 -19.08 21.04 -5.33
C THR A 138 -18.17 20.14 -6.17
N PHE A 139 -18.50 18.87 -6.35
CA PHE A 139 -17.69 17.80 -6.97
C PHE A 139 -16.35 17.55 -6.27
N GLU A 140 -16.11 18.19 -5.11
CA GLU A 140 -14.92 17.97 -4.31
C GLU A 140 -15.08 16.72 -3.42
N PRO A 141 -13.96 16.04 -3.06
CA PRO A 141 -14.02 14.88 -2.16
C PRO A 141 -14.41 15.34 -0.75
N SER A 142 -15.48 14.76 -0.23
CA SER A 142 -15.95 14.90 1.15
C SER A 142 -15.56 13.68 1.97
N LEU A 143 -14.94 13.91 3.13
CA LEU A 143 -14.55 12.87 4.07
C LEU A 143 -15.77 12.47 4.91
N TYR A 144 -16.31 11.27 4.68
CA TYR A 144 -17.45 10.75 5.47
C TYR A 144 -17.02 9.75 6.55
N TYR A 145 -15.82 9.18 6.44
CA TYR A 145 -15.30 8.23 7.42
C TYR A 145 -13.78 8.30 7.52
N SER A 146 -13.26 8.35 8.74
CA SER A 146 -11.84 8.23 9.01
C SER A 146 -11.63 7.46 10.30
N LYS A 147 -10.83 6.39 10.25
CA LYS A 147 -10.35 5.67 11.42
C LYS A 147 -8.89 5.30 11.16
N LEU A 148 -8.00 6.08 11.74
CA LEU A 148 -6.55 5.95 11.56
C LEU A 148 -5.90 5.62 12.90
N PRO A 149 -4.87 4.73 12.92
CA PRO A 149 -3.98 4.60 14.06
C PRO A 149 -3.05 5.82 14.14
N PRO A 150 -2.27 6.01 15.22
CA PRO A 150 -1.14 6.94 15.21
C PRO A 150 -0.18 6.59 14.07
N LEU A 151 0.27 7.59 13.28
CA LEU A 151 1.04 7.37 12.05
C LEU A 151 2.50 7.84 12.13
N GLU A 152 2.90 8.41 13.26
CA GLU A 152 4.27 8.84 13.51
C GLU A 152 5.23 7.64 13.41
N ASP A 153 6.38 7.83 12.75
CA ASP A 153 7.41 6.81 12.54
C ASP A 153 6.94 5.52 11.85
N ARG A 154 5.87 5.60 11.06
CA ARG A 154 5.32 4.47 10.29
C ARG A 154 5.48 4.69 8.79
N ALA A 155 5.65 3.59 8.06
CA ALA A 155 5.56 3.62 6.60
C ALA A 155 4.09 3.35 6.20
N VAL A 156 3.46 4.35 5.56
CA VAL A 156 2.04 4.30 5.21
C VAL A 156 1.88 3.93 3.73
N LEU A 157 1.14 2.87 3.47
CA LEU A 157 0.71 2.44 2.13
C LEU A 157 -0.74 2.92 1.93
N LEU A 158 -0.91 4.02 1.20
CA LEU A 158 -2.21 4.51 0.78
C LEU A 158 -2.66 3.75 -0.47
N LEU A 159 -3.82 3.11 -0.42
CA LEU A 159 -4.33 2.26 -1.49
C LEU A 159 -5.47 2.96 -2.21
N ASP A 160 -5.18 3.57 -3.35
CA ASP A 160 -6.17 4.15 -4.27
C ASP A 160 -5.88 3.62 -5.68
N PRO A 161 -6.69 2.69 -6.21
CA PRO A 161 -6.37 2.01 -7.45
C PRO A 161 -6.37 2.92 -8.68
N MET A 162 -7.06 4.05 -8.65
CA MET A 162 -7.22 4.90 -9.83
C MET A 162 -7.25 6.40 -9.49
N PRO A 163 -6.12 7.03 -9.14
CA PRO A 163 -6.04 8.48 -8.96
C PRO A 163 -6.20 9.21 -10.32
N ALA A 164 -7.44 9.53 -10.67
CA ALA A 164 -7.80 10.20 -11.91
C ALA A 164 -7.48 11.71 -11.83
N THR A 165 -8.30 12.48 -11.12
CA THR A 165 -8.05 13.91 -10.89
C THR A 165 -7.08 14.17 -9.74
N GLY A 166 -6.75 13.15 -8.95
CA GLY A 166 -5.94 13.27 -7.75
C GLY A 166 -6.65 13.85 -6.53
N ALA A 167 -7.90 14.29 -6.65
CA ALA A 167 -8.62 14.95 -5.56
C ALA A 167 -8.81 14.04 -4.35
N SER A 168 -9.28 12.79 -4.55
CA SER A 168 -9.46 11.81 -3.47
C SER A 168 -8.13 11.42 -2.83
N ALA A 169 -7.09 11.14 -3.64
CA ALA A 169 -5.76 10.81 -3.14
C ALA A 169 -5.18 11.97 -2.29
N SER A 170 -5.32 13.23 -2.75
CA SER A 170 -4.88 14.40 -1.99
C SER A 170 -5.66 14.60 -0.69
N ALA A 171 -6.98 14.42 -0.70
CA ALA A 171 -7.79 14.50 0.52
C ALA A 171 -7.42 13.41 1.53
N ALA A 172 -7.14 12.19 1.06
CA ALA A 172 -6.64 11.11 1.89
C ALA A 172 -5.25 11.44 2.48
N CYS A 173 -4.30 11.89 1.65
CA CYS A 173 -2.97 12.29 2.12
C CYS A 173 -3.04 13.38 3.19
N ARG A 174 -3.88 14.40 3.01
CA ARG A 174 -4.11 15.44 4.03
C ARG A 174 -4.56 14.85 5.36
N SER A 175 -5.48 13.88 5.34
CA SER A 175 -5.94 13.20 6.56
C SER A 175 -4.84 12.38 7.21
N LEU A 176 -3.96 11.74 6.41
CA LEU A 176 -2.81 10.98 6.92
C LEU A 176 -1.75 11.90 7.54
N GLU A 177 -1.42 13.01 6.88
CA GLU A 177 -0.48 14.01 7.38
C GLU A 177 -0.97 14.64 8.71
N GLN A 178 -2.27 14.93 8.82
CA GLN A 178 -2.90 15.40 10.07
C GLN A 178 -2.83 14.36 11.19
N ALA A 179 -2.78 13.08 10.85
CA ALA A 179 -2.59 11.97 11.80
C ALA A 179 -1.10 11.66 12.07
N GLY A 180 -0.17 12.48 11.58
CA GLY A 180 1.27 12.39 11.86
C GLY A 180 2.08 11.59 10.83
N ALA A 181 1.51 11.24 9.67
CA ALA A 181 2.26 10.51 8.64
C ALA A 181 3.29 11.41 7.95
N ASP A 182 4.55 10.96 7.90
CA ASP A 182 5.67 11.59 7.19
C ASP A 182 6.24 10.73 6.04
N ASP A 183 5.82 9.46 5.94
CA ASP A 183 6.29 8.46 4.99
C ASP A 183 5.11 7.80 4.28
N ILE A 184 4.54 8.47 3.29
CA ILE A 184 3.37 8.02 2.54
C ILE A 184 3.79 7.54 1.15
N THR A 185 3.36 6.33 0.79
CA THR A 185 3.45 5.81 -0.58
C THR A 185 2.04 5.48 -1.06
N LEU A 186 1.61 6.16 -2.13
CA LEU A 186 0.39 5.82 -2.85
C LEU A 186 0.64 4.64 -3.78
N LEU A 187 -0.14 3.58 -3.63
CA LEU A 187 -0.19 2.44 -4.56
C LEU A 187 -1.42 2.58 -5.44
N SER A 188 -1.20 2.53 -6.76
CA SER A 188 -2.30 2.57 -7.71
C SER A 188 -2.14 1.54 -8.83
N VAL A 189 -3.26 1.12 -9.40
CA VAL A 189 -3.29 0.19 -10.55
C VAL A 189 -3.05 0.98 -11.85
N VAL A 190 -3.79 2.08 -12.04
CA VAL A 190 -3.65 2.99 -13.17
C VAL A 190 -3.76 4.42 -12.66
N SER A 191 -2.89 5.30 -13.11
CA SER A 191 -2.89 6.71 -12.75
C SER A 191 -3.02 7.60 -13.98
N ALA A 192 -3.66 8.76 -13.83
CA ALA A 192 -3.60 9.81 -14.82
C ALA A 192 -2.46 10.79 -14.50
N PRO A 193 -1.79 11.37 -15.52
CA PRO A 193 -0.77 12.41 -15.31
C PRO A 193 -1.28 13.60 -14.48
N GLU A 194 -2.52 14.01 -14.72
CA GLU A 194 -3.19 15.12 -14.01
C GLU A 194 -3.34 14.82 -12.52
N GLY A 195 -3.72 13.58 -12.18
CA GLY A 195 -3.87 13.14 -10.79
C GLY A 195 -2.54 13.09 -10.06
N ILE A 196 -1.49 12.61 -10.71
CA ILE A 196 -0.13 12.58 -10.17
C ILE A 196 0.40 14.01 -9.97
N ALA A 197 0.23 14.88 -10.97
CA ALA A 197 0.68 16.28 -10.90
C ALA A 197 0.01 17.02 -9.72
N LYS A 198 -1.31 16.92 -9.59
CA LYS A 198 -2.06 17.51 -8.47
C LYS A 198 -1.61 16.96 -7.12
N LEU A 199 -1.40 15.64 -7.02
CA LEU A 199 -0.92 15.02 -5.79
C LEU A 199 0.46 15.57 -5.39
N HIS A 200 1.41 15.62 -6.31
CA HIS A 200 2.76 16.11 -6.03
C HIS A 200 2.83 17.62 -5.78
N GLU A 201 1.93 18.41 -6.38
CA GLU A 201 1.79 19.84 -6.08
C GLU A 201 1.36 20.06 -4.62
N GLN A 202 0.40 19.27 -4.12
CA GLN A 202 -0.16 19.44 -2.78
C GLN A 202 0.61 18.67 -1.70
N HIS A 203 1.20 17.53 -2.07
CA HIS A 203 1.89 16.59 -1.19
C HIS A 203 3.24 16.15 -1.79
N PRO A 204 4.23 17.05 -1.86
CA PRO A 204 5.48 16.78 -2.58
C PRO A 204 6.34 15.65 -1.99
N SER A 205 6.10 15.24 -0.75
CA SER A 205 6.81 14.13 -0.10
C SER A 205 6.23 12.76 -0.45
N VAL A 206 5.00 12.70 -0.98
CA VAL A 206 4.30 11.45 -1.29
C VAL A 206 4.94 10.78 -2.50
N ARG A 207 5.25 9.49 -2.37
CA ARG A 207 5.69 8.64 -3.48
C ARG A 207 4.47 8.00 -4.13
N VAL A 208 4.52 7.83 -5.45
CA VAL A 208 3.51 7.09 -6.21
C VAL A 208 4.16 5.84 -6.81
N VAL A 209 3.57 4.68 -6.57
CA VAL A 209 3.91 3.42 -7.23
C VAL A 209 2.69 2.94 -7.99
N THR A 210 2.79 2.86 -9.30
CA THR A 210 1.67 2.53 -10.19
C THR A 210 2.07 1.47 -11.21
N ALA A 211 1.12 0.68 -11.70
CA ALA A 211 1.40 -0.27 -12.77
C ALA A 211 1.34 0.39 -14.15
N SER A 212 0.63 1.53 -14.29
CA SER A 212 0.61 2.31 -15.53
C SER A 212 0.31 3.77 -15.23
N VAL A 213 0.93 4.66 -15.99
CA VAL A 213 0.46 6.02 -16.17
C VAL A 213 -0.14 6.10 -17.56
N ASP A 214 -1.44 6.37 -17.64
CA ASP A 214 -2.19 6.37 -18.89
C ASP A 214 -2.14 7.76 -19.57
N GLU A 215 -2.84 7.90 -20.71
CA GLU A 215 -2.73 9.10 -21.56
C GLU A 215 -3.25 10.37 -20.88
N GLY A 216 -4.31 10.25 -20.06
CA GLY A 216 -4.93 11.38 -19.38
C GLY A 216 -6.39 11.11 -19.04
N LEU A 217 -7.17 12.18 -18.91
CA LEU A 217 -8.58 12.14 -18.56
C LEU A 217 -9.47 12.49 -19.74
N ASP A 218 -10.62 11.82 -19.87
CA ASP A 218 -11.68 12.23 -20.77
C ASP A 218 -12.50 13.41 -20.22
N SER A 219 -13.53 13.85 -20.97
CA SER A 219 -14.42 14.96 -20.58
C SER A 219 -15.26 14.69 -19.32
N HIS A 220 -15.33 13.44 -18.86
CA HIS A 220 -16.03 13.00 -17.65
C HIS A 220 -15.06 12.70 -16.49
N ALA A 221 -13.77 13.03 -16.66
CA ALA A 221 -12.70 12.76 -15.71
C ALA A 221 -12.43 11.25 -15.48
N TYR A 222 -12.69 10.40 -16.47
CA TYR A 222 -12.23 9.03 -16.48
C TYR A 222 -10.85 8.90 -17.09
N ILE A 223 -10.02 8.01 -16.54
CA ILE A 223 -8.70 7.70 -17.11
C ILE A 223 -8.86 6.99 -18.46
N VAL A 224 -8.12 7.43 -19.47
CA VAL A 224 -8.11 6.85 -20.83
C VAL A 224 -6.68 6.38 -21.16
N PRO A 225 -6.53 5.14 -21.65
CA PRO A 225 -7.54 4.10 -21.94
C PRO A 225 -8.17 3.49 -20.67
N GLY A 226 -7.53 3.63 -19.51
CA GLY A 226 -8.09 3.21 -18.22
C GLY A 226 -8.49 1.73 -18.16
N LEU A 227 -9.43 1.45 -17.28
CA LEU A 227 -10.05 0.12 -17.14
C LEU A 227 -11.53 0.21 -16.68
N GLY A 228 -12.17 1.39 -16.83
CA GLY A 228 -13.51 1.67 -16.33
C GLY A 228 -13.54 1.96 -14.82
N GLY A 229 -14.70 1.84 -14.19
CA GLY A 229 -14.88 2.04 -12.75
C GLY A 229 -14.30 0.86 -11.97
N PHE A 230 -13.13 1.03 -11.35
CA PHE A 230 -12.46 -0.07 -10.62
C PHE A 230 -13.36 -0.65 -9.53
N GLY A 231 -13.98 0.22 -8.71
CA GLY A 231 -14.87 -0.22 -7.63
C GLY A 231 -16.08 -0.99 -8.15
N ASP A 232 -16.72 -0.49 -9.20
CA ASP A 232 -17.91 -1.13 -9.77
C ASP A 232 -17.59 -2.48 -10.42
N ARG A 233 -16.47 -2.57 -11.14
CA ARG A 233 -15.97 -3.85 -11.68
C ARG A 233 -15.58 -4.83 -10.57
N LEU A 234 -14.98 -4.31 -9.47
CA LEU A 234 -14.57 -5.13 -8.33
C LEU A 234 -15.76 -5.75 -7.61
N PHE A 235 -16.82 -4.93 -7.37
CA PHE A 235 -17.97 -5.32 -6.57
C PHE A 235 -19.17 -5.78 -7.39
N GLY A 236 -19.15 -5.62 -8.72
CA GLY A 236 -20.26 -5.98 -9.61
C GLY A 236 -21.47 -5.04 -9.44
N THR A 237 -21.22 -3.75 -9.27
CA THR A 237 -22.23 -2.70 -9.07
C THR A 237 -22.39 -1.82 -10.32
N LEU A 238 -22.15 -2.41 -11.50
CA LEU A 238 -22.36 -1.77 -12.81
C LEU A 238 -23.84 -1.64 -13.15
#